data_9df3639dbe6e7146f7857a7d6061e9aa
#
_entry.id   9df3639dbe6e7146f7857a7d6061e9aa
#
_cell.length_a   1.000
_cell.length_b   1.000
_cell.length_c   1.000
_cell.angle_alpha   90.00
_cell.angle_beta   90.00
_cell.angle_gamma   90.00
#
_symmetry.space_group_name_H-M   'P 1'
#
loop_
_entity.id
_entity.type
_entity.pdbx_description
1 polymer ?
#
loop_
_entity_poly.entity_id
_entity_poly.type
_entity_poly.pdbx_seq_one_letter_code
_entity_poly.pdbx_strand_id
1 'polypeptide(L)'
;MIECYKHYHIAYWTIGIILILGMIVFDFMRIDLFWLSFIVCIALVILDAVIFTRLTSKKLANEVIVLLNDCRIHDFIDEVNRLLSRKKGPIRSMYNYMLATGYSMLDDYDKVYECCQKITVKSYKSYYYIRMIDYYLRKEQLELAEKDMEELRKLLSKMKNKNIKSTMGMSLKSAEYAQRIRRGDYEGAEEFYLGVLASPNTKTNIIRTSYSYALGKLLILKGDPEGARPYLKTSYETAGDSKYKSFAEKKLAEIDQTV
;
A
#
# COMPACT_ATOMS: atom_id res chain seq x y z
N MET A 1 3.42 21.07 -2.57
CA MET A 1 4.20 20.27 -1.60
C MET A 1 5.23 21.10 -0.81
N ILE A 2 6.10 21.88 -1.47
CA ILE A 2 7.14 22.71 -0.81
C ILE A 2 6.53 23.84 0.06
N GLU A 3 5.43 24.45 -0.34
CA GLU A 3 4.76 25.51 0.45
C GLU A 3 4.13 25.00 1.74
N CYS A 4 3.48 23.84 1.71
CA CYS A 4 2.90 23.24 2.91
C CYS A 4 3.98 22.89 3.94
N TYR A 5 5.15 22.43 3.48
CA TYR A 5 6.31 22.16 4.33
C TYR A 5 6.87 23.43 4.99
N LYS A 6 6.90 24.55 4.24
CA LYS A 6 7.33 25.86 4.77
C LYS A 6 6.39 26.38 5.89
N HIS A 7 5.08 26.27 5.70
CA HIS A 7 4.13 26.75 6.72
C HIS A 7 4.22 25.95 8.02
N TYR A 8 4.38 24.63 7.96
CA TYR A 8 4.58 23.82 9.17
C TYR A 8 5.95 24.08 9.83
N HIS A 9 6.99 24.35 9.05
CA HIS A 9 8.30 24.72 9.58
C HIS A 9 8.25 26.07 10.30
N ILE A 10 7.53 27.04 9.76
CA ILE A 10 7.35 28.36 10.38
C ILE A 10 6.56 28.22 11.69
N ALA A 11 5.45 27.45 11.69
CA ALA A 11 4.67 27.22 12.91
C ALA A 11 5.52 26.54 14.02
N TYR A 12 6.33 25.56 13.66
CA TYR A 12 7.25 24.88 14.58
C TYR A 12 8.24 25.85 15.24
N TRP A 13 8.90 26.70 14.44
CA TRP A 13 9.84 27.70 14.97
C TRP A 13 9.13 28.78 15.80
N THR A 14 7.92 29.17 15.43
CA THR A 14 7.11 30.16 16.18
C THR A 14 6.75 29.62 17.57
N ILE A 15 6.33 28.37 17.68
CA ILE A 15 6.04 27.71 18.96
C ILE A 15 7.32 27.59 19.80
N GLY A 16 8.44 27.19 19.19
CA GLY A 16 9.73 27.11 19.86
C GLY A 16 10.19 28.46 20.43
N ILE A 17 10.04 29.54 19.68
CA ILE A 17 10.35 30.90 20.09
C ILE A 17 9.44 31.35 21.25
N ILE A 18 8.14 31.07 21.19
CA ILE A 18 7.18 31.40 22.25
C ILE A 18 7.55 30.68 23.56
N LEU A 19 7.94 29.40 23.48
CA LEU A 19 8.38 28.62 24.66
C LEU A 19 9.67 29.18 25.26
N ILE A 20 10.65 29.56 24.41
CA ILE A 20 11.91 30.20 24.89
C ILE A 20 11.61 31.54 25.55
N LEU A 21 10.78 32.40 24.98
CA LEU A 21 10.37 33.67 25.55
C LEU A 21 9.62 33.47 26.90
N GLY A 22 8.74 32.46 26.94
CA GLY A 22 8.08 32.08 28.19
C GLY A 22 9.06 31.68 29.28
N MET A 23 10.13 30.93 28.94
CA MET A 23 11.20 30.58 29.92
C MET A 23 11.94 31.80 30.43
N ILE A 24 12.29 32.76 29.56
CA ILE A 24 12.98 34.02 29.97
C ILE A 24 12.12 34.83 30.91
N VAL A 25 10.82 34.96 30.66
CA VAL A 25 9.87 35.66 31.54
C VAL A 25 9.76 34.96 32.90
N PHE A 26 9.74 33.63 32.92
CA PHE A 26 9.65 32.81 34.12
C PHE A 26 10.91 32.94 35.00
N ASP A 27 12.09 33.00 34.37
CA ASP A 27 13.37 33.21 35.06
C ASP A 27 13.45 34.61 35.72
N PHE A 28 12.93 35.61 35.01
CA PHE A 28 12.86 36.99 35.51
C PHE A 28 11.95 37.15 36.76
N MET A 29 10.96 36.25 36.92
CA MET A 29 10.04 36.26 38.08
C MET A 29 10.58 35.57 39.33
N ARG A 30 11.85 35.15 39.39
CA ARG A 30 12.54 34.54 40.55
C ARG A 30 11.76 33.40 41.23
N ILE A 31 11.25 32.48 40.47
CA ILE A 31 10.56 31.31 41.01
C ILE A 31 11.58 30.19 41.21
N ASP A 32 11.69 29.63 42.41
CA ASP A 32 12.59 28.52 42.78
C ASP A 32 12.32 27.20 42.05
N LEU A 33 11.41 27.20 41.07
CA LEU A 33 10.99 26.09 40.20
C LEU A 33 11.67 26.09 38.83
N PHE A 34 12.77 26.83 38.64
CA PHE A 34 13.49 26.96 37.38
C PHE A 34 13.76 25.60 36.70
N TRP A 35 14.30 24.65 37.45
CA TRP A 35 14.60 23.31 36.87
C TRP A 35 13.34 22.54 36.46
N LEU A 36 12.24 22.67 37.18
CA LEU A 36 10.99 22.01 36.82
C LEU A 36 10.40 22.63 35.57
N SER A 37 10.41 23.95 35.41
CA SER A 37 9.94 24.64 34.21
C SER A 37 10.78 24.28 32.98
N PHE A 38 12.10 24.17 33.14
CA PHE A 38 13.03 23.75 32.10
C PHE A 38 12.77 22.33 31.60
N ILE A 39 12.56 21.38 32.54
CA ILE A 39 12.23 19.98 32.19
C ILE A 39 10.88 19.93 31.46
N VAL A 40 9.87 20.65 31.91
CA VAL A 40 8.55 20.70 31.27
C VAL A 40 8.65 21.30 29.87
N CYS A 41 9.41 22.37 29.67
CA CYS A 41 9.61 22.94 28.32
C CYS A 41 10.32 21.98 27.38
N ILE A 42 11.36 21.27 27.81
CA ILE A 42 12.03 20.24 26.99
C ILE A 42 11.06 19.12 26.65
N ALA A 43 10.27 18.65 27.62
CA ALA A 43 9.28 17.60 27.37
C ALA A 43 8.22 18.03 26.36
N LEU A 44 7.75 19.27 26.41
CA LEU A 44 6.80 19.84 25.45
C LEU A 44 7.41 19.97 24.06
N VAL A 45 8.66 20.43 23.93
CA VAL A 45 9.36 20.52 22.64
C VAL A 45 9.55 19.13 22.02
N ILE A 46 9.93 18.12 22.82
CA ILE A 46 10.06 16.74 22.35
C ILE A 46 8.68 16.19 21.93
N LEU A 47 7.64 16.43 22.71
CA LEU A 47 6.28 15.98 22.41
C LEU A 47 5.77 16.62 21.10
N ASP A 48 5.97 17.91 20.93
CA ASP A 48 5.59 18.65 19.72
C ASP A 48 6.36 18.12 18.48
N ALA A 49 7.67 17.91 18.60
CA ALA A 49 8.49 17.32 17.56
C ALA A 49 8.01 15.91 17.15
N VAL A 50 7.58 15.09 18.13
CA VAL A 50 7.03 13.75 17.88
C VAL A 50 5.67 13.84 17.19
N ILE A 51 4.78 14.71 17.66
CA ILE A 51 3.45 14.92 17.07
C ILE A 51 3.60 15.44 15.63
N PHE A 52 4.43 16.47 15.42
CA PHE A 52 4.71 17.04 14.10
C PHE A 52 5.26 15.99 13.14
N THR A 53 6.26 15.19 13.57
CA THR A 53 6.83 14.13 12.74
C THR A 53 5.81 13.06 12.38
N ARG A 54 4.90 12.70 13.30
CA ARG A 54 3.82 11.75 13.04
C ARG A 54 2.79 12.31 12.06
N LEU A 55 2.36 13.55 12.24
CA LEU A 55 1.35 14.19 11.38
C LEU A 55 1.87 14.38 9.95
N THR A 56 3.09 14.87 9.79
CA THR A 56 3.71 15.07 8.47
C THR A 56 3.99 13.75 7.77
N SER A 57 4.45 12.73 8.51
CA SER A 57 4.66 11.38 7.93
C SER A 57 3.34 10.74 7.50
N LYS A 58 2.27 10.91 8.27
CA LYS A 58 0.93 10.40 7.93
C LYS A 58 0.35 11.10 6.70
N LYS A 59 0.46 12.43 6.63
CA LYS A 59 -0.01 13.20 5.47
C LYS A 59 0.75 12.81 4.20
N LEU A 60 2.08 12.71 4.27
CA LEU A 60 2.92 12.31 3.15
C LEU A 60 2.63 10.88 2.69
N ALA A 61 2.44 9.94 3.63
CA ALA A 61 2.06 8.58 3.30
C ALA A 61 0.69 8.52 2.59
N ASN A 62 -0.27 9.34 3.03
CA ASN A 62 -1.58 9.42 2.40
C ASN A 62 -1.49 9.99 0.95
N GLU A 63 -0.69 11.02 0.72
CA GLU A 63 -0.46 11.59 -0.61
C GLU A 63 0.16 10.56 -1.57
N VAL A 64 1.12 9.78 -1.09
CA VAL A 64 1.74 8.70 -1.88
C VAL A 64 0.75 7.56 -2.18
N ILE A 65 -0.08 7.18 -1.20
CA ILE A 65 -1.10 6.15 -1.39
C ILE A 65 -2.15 6.59 -2.42
N VAL A 66 -2.48 7.87 -2.50
CA VAL A 66 -3.40 8.41 -3.53
C VAL A 66 -2.86 8.12 -4.93
N LEU A 67 -1.56 8.31 -5.19
CA LEU A 67 -0.96 8.00 -6.49
C LEU A 67 -1.16 6.53 -6.88
N LEU A 68 -0.94 5.61 -5.93
CA LEU A 68 -1.19 4.19 -6.15
C LEU A 68 -2.69 3.91 -6.40
N ASN A 69 -3.56 4.51 -5.59
CA ASN A 69 -5.01 4.33 -5.69
C ASN A 69 -5.58 4.84 -7.01
N ASP A 70 -4.97 5.86 -7.60
CA ASP A 70 -5.34 6.46 -8.89
C ASP A 70 -4.64 5.78 -10.07
N CYS A 71 -3.91 4.69 -9.82
CA CYS A 71 -3.13 3.96 -10.84
C CYS A 71 -2.05 4.81 -11.54
N ARG A 72 -1.48 5.81 -10.84
CA ARG A 72 -0.32 6.61 -11.26
C ARG A 72 0.95 5.93 -10.75
N ILE A 73 1.28 4.78 -11.31
CA ILE A 73 2.26 3.86 -10.72
C ILE A 73 3.70 4.39 -10.84
N HIS A 74 4.05 5.02 -11.96
CA HIS A 74 5.37 5.63 -12.13
C HIS A 74 5.59 6.76 -11.14
N ASP A 75 4.63 7.69 -11.00
CA ASP A 75 4.71 8.78 -10.02
C ASP A 75 4.80 8.24 -8.58
N PHE A 76 4.05 7.16 -8.29
CA PHE A 76 4.10 6.47 -7.00
C PHE A 76 5.51 5.92 -6.72
N ILE A 77 6.12 5.21 -7.66
CA ILE A 77 7.46 4.62 -7.51
C ILE A 77 8.50 5.71 -7.32
N ASP A 78 8.45 6.79 -8.11
CA ASP A 78 9.40 7.90 -8.04
C ASP A 78 9.32 8.59 -6.68
N GLU A 79 8.13 8.85 -6.19
CA GLU A 79 7.94 9.48 -4.89
C GLU A 79 8.40 8.57 -3.73
N VAL A 80 8.10 7.25 -3.80
CA VAL A 80 8.57 6.28 -2.79
C VAL A 80 10.10 6.20 -2.80
N ASN A 81 10.77 6.19 -3.97
CA ASN A 81 12.23 6.20 -4.07
C ASN A 81 12.81 7.48 -3.47
N ARG A 82 12.21 8.64 -3.75
CA ARG A 82 12.61 9.92 -3.16
C ARG A 82 12.52 9.92 -1.63
N LEU A 83 11.49 9.27 -1.09
CA LEU A 83 11.32 9.11 0.36
C LEU A 83 12.33 8.12 0.94
N LEU A 84 12.52 6.98 0.28
CA LEU A 84 13.44 5.92 0.72
C LEU A 84 14.89 6.43 0.79
N SER A 85 15.33 7.27 -0.16
CA SER A 85 16.69 7.84 -0.18
C SER A 85 17.00 8.68 1.06
N ARG A 86 15.99 9.27 1.69
CA ARG A 86 16.10 10.16 2.85
C ARG A 86 15.90 9.45 4.20
N LYS A 87 15.54 8.18 4.20
CA LYS A 87 15.19 7.44 5.43
C LYS A 87 16.21 6.37 5.77
N LYS A 88 16.42 6.16 7.07
CA LYS A 88 17.29 5.12 7.62
C LYS A 88 16.50 4.23 8.58
N GLY A 89 17.07 3.07 8.93
CA GLY A 89 16.50 2.18 9.93
C GLY A 89 15.23 1.42 9.49
N PRO A 90 14.41 0.97 10.45
CA PRO A 90 13.29 0.03 10.22
C PRO A 90 12.24 0.50 9.21
N ILE A 91 12.02 1.80 9.09
CA ILE A 91 11.04 2.40 8.17
C ILE A 91 11.33 2.04 6.70
N ARG A 92 12.59 1.73 6.35
CA ARG A 92 12.98 1.31 5.00
C ARG A 92 12.22 0.06 4.54
N SER A 93 11.89 -0.87 5.46
CA SER A 93 11.11 -2.06 5.13
C SER A 93 9.70 -1.72 4.62
N MET A 94 9.07 -0.67 5.17
CA MET A 94 7.78 -0.17 4.66
C MET A 94 7.91 0.38 3.24
N TYR A 95 8.92 1.20 2.97
CA TYR A 95 9.12 1.76 1.62
C TYR A 95 9.50 0.69 0.59
N ASN A 96 10.30 -0.31 0.97
CA ASN A 96 10.59 -1.45 0.10
C ASN A 96 9.31 -2.25 -0.22
N TYR A 97 8.41 -2.44 0.75
CA TYR A 97 7.10 -3.03 0.47
C TYR A 97 6.26 -2.17 -0.50
N MET A 98 6.25 -0.85 -0.32
CA MET A 98 5.56 0.06 -1.24
C MET A 98 6.13 -0.02 -2.66
N LEU A 99 7.47 -0.05 -2.80
CA LEU A 99 8.13 -0.24 -4.10
C LEU A 99 7.77 -1.60 -4.71
N ALA A 100 7.82 -2.69 -3.94
CA ALA A 100 7.40 -4.01 -4.40
C ALA A 100 5.95 -4.00 -4.90
N THR A 101 5.06 -3.22 -4.26
CA THR A 101 3.68 -3.05 -4.71
C THR A 101 3.63 -2.30 -6.05
N GLY A 102 4.35 -1.19 -6.20
CA GLY A 102 4.40 -0.44 -7.45
C GLY A 102 4.96 -1.27 -8.61
N TYR A 103 6.09 -1.95 -8.41
CA TYR A 103 6.67 -2.81 -9.43
C TYR A 103 5.79 -4.01 -9.81
N SER A 104 5.04 -4.57 -8.85
CA SER A 104 4.02 -5.59 -9.15
C SER A 104 2.92 -5.05 -10.07
N MET A 105 2.55 -3.77 -9.93
CA MET A 105 1.57 -3.12 -10.82
C MET A 105 2.12 -2.83 -12.22
N LEU A 106 3.43 -2.77 -12.40
CA LEU A 106 4.12 -2.65 -13.70
C LEU A 106 4.55 -3.99 -14.31
N ASP A 107 4.22 -5.12 -13.69
CA ASP A 107 4.65 -6.48 -14.09
C ASP A 107 6.17 -6.71 -13.97
N ASP A 108 6.92 -5.84 -13.27
CA ASP A 108 8.37 -5.95 -13.06
C ASP A 108 8.67 -6.80 -11.82
N TYR A 109 8.53 -8.12 -11.98
CA TYR A 109 8.64 -9.05 -10.86
C TYR A 109 10.07 -9.29 -10.39
N ASP A 110 11.08 -8.96 -11.17
CA ASP A 110 12.48 -9.04 -10.72
C ASP A 110 12.75 -7.95 -9.68
N LYS A 111 12.26 -6.73 -9.91
CA LYS A 111 12.30 -5.66 -8.90
C LYS A 111 11.38 -5.93 -7.70
N VAL A 112 10.24 -6.61 -7.87
CA VAL A 112 9.42 -7.06 -6.75
C VAL A 112 10.25 -7.92 -5.81
N TYR A 113 10.93 -8.94 -6.35
CA TYR A 113 11.79 -9.83 -5.58
C TYR A 113 12.91 -9.07 -4.86
N GLU A 114 13.65 -8.21 -5.57
CA GLU A 114 14.72 -7.40 -4.96
C GLU A 114 14.24 -6.51 -3.81
N CYS A 115 13.07 -5.88 -3.96
CA CYS A 115 12.48 -5.06 -2.91
C CYS A 115 12.06 -5.93 -1.72
N CYS A 116 11.48 -7.11 -1.95
CA CYS A 116 11.11 -8.04 -0.89
C CYS A 116 12.30 -8.51 -0.06
N GLN A 117 13.45 -8.81 -0.68
CA GLN A 117 14.67 -9.18 0.05
C GLN A 117 15.17 -8.08 1.00
N LYS A 118 14.80 -6.83 0.79
CA LYS A 118 15.14 -5.68 1.65
C LYS A 118 14.14 -5.46 2.79
N ILE A 119 13.08 -6.29 2.90
CA ILE A 119 12.10 -6.25 4.00
C ILE A 119 12.60 -7.13 5.15
N THR A 120 13.39 -6.55 6.05
CA THR A 120 14.07 -7.30 7.12
C THR A 120 13.36 -7.24 8.47
N VAL A 121 12.45 -6.28 8.66
CA VAL A 121 11.80 -6.02 9.95
C VAL A 121 10.63 -6.97 10.18
N LYS A 122 10.63 -7.66 11.33
CA LYS A 122 9.63 -8.68 11.70
C LYS A 122 8.17 -8.18 11.61
N SER A 123 7.90 -6.91 11.97
CA SER A 123 6.56 -6.34 11.88
C SER A 123 6.03 -6.20 10.45
N TYR A 124 6.90 -6.25 9.45
CA TYR A 124 6.53 -6.18 8.03
C TYR A 124 6.52 -7.56 7.34
N LYS A 125 6.66 -8.66 8.10
CA LYS A 125 6.75 -10.01 7.53
C LYS A 125 5.47 -10.43 6.79
N SER A 126 4.29 -10.00 7.22
CA SER A 126 3.04 -10.25 6.49
C SER A 126 3.00 -9.56 5.12
N TYR A 127 3.56 -8.36 5.02
CA TYR A 127 3.69 -7.63 3.76
C TYR A 127 4.68 -8.28 2.80
N TYR A 128 5.78 -8.81 3.34
CA TYR A 128 6.73 -9.64 2.59
C TYR A 128 6.02 -10.84 1.96
N TYR A 129 5.30 -11.64 2.75
CA TYR A 129 4.61 -12.81 2.24
C TYR A 129 3.56 -12.48 1.16
N ILE A 130 2.78 -11.43 1.32
CA ILE A 130 1.81 -11.00 0.28
C ILE A 130 2.52 -10.77 -1.07
N ARG A 131 3.66 -10.09 -1.08
CA ARG A 131 4.38 -9.81 -2.33
C ARG A 131 5.11 -11.03 -2.88
N MET A 132 5.64 -11.89 -2.02
CA MET A 132 6.27 -13.14 -2.46
C MET A 132 5.25 -14.14 -3.02
N ILE A 133 4.06 -14.24 -2.44
CA ILE A 133 2.95 -15.04 -2.99
C ILE A 133 2.62 -14.55 -4.41
N ASP A 134 2.45 -13.23 -4.61
CA ASP A 134 2.20 -12.63 -5.92
C ASP A 134 3.32 -12.95 -6.92
N TYR A 135 4.59 -12.82 -6.49
CA TYR A 135 5.76 -13.20 -7.25
C TYR A 135 5.74 -14.68 -7.67
N TYR A 136 5.54 -15.60 -6.71
CA TYR A 136 5.53 -17.03 -6.99
C TYR A 136 4.36 -17.44 -7.90
N LEU A 137 3.17 -16.89 -7.69
CA LEU A 137 2.04 -17.10 -8.58
C LEU A 137 2.34 -16.62 -10.00
N ARG A 138 3.05 -15.52 -10.17
CA ARG A 138 3.42 -15.01 -11.50
C ARG A 138 4.48 -15.86 -12.19
N LYS A 139 5.42 -16.43 -11.41
CA LYS A 139 6.47 -17.34 -11.90
C LYS A 139 5.98 -18.80 -11.97
N GLU A 140 4.69 -19.06 -11.75
CA GLU A 140 4.05 -20.40 -11.77
C GLU A 140 4.65 -21.40 -10.75
N GLN A 141 5.27 -20.89 -9.70
CA GLN A 141 5.87 -21.66 -8.61
C GLN A 141 4.83 -21.91 -7.49
N LEU A 142 3.80 -22.71 -7.82
CA LEU A 142 2.60 -22.88 -6.99
C LEU A 142 2.87 -23.46 -5.60
N GLU A 143 3.86 -24.32 -5.44
CA GLU A 143 4.25 -24.91 -4.14
C GLU A 143 4.86 -23.87 -3.20
N LEU A 144 5.72 -22.99 -3.74
CA LEU A 144 6.30 -21.89 -2.97
C LEU A 144 5.24 -20.86 -2.58
N ALA A 145 4.30 -20.58 -3.49
CA ALA A 145 3.15 -19.73 -3.18
C ALA A 145 2.31 -20.29 -2.04
N GLU A 146 2.00 -21.60 -2.05
CA GLU A 146 1.23 -22.27 -0.99
C GLU A 146 1.95 -22.21 0.36
N LYS A 147 3.25 -22.50 0.38
CA LYS A 147 4.06 -22.38 1.58
C LYS A 147 3.98 -20.99 2.21
N ASP A 148 4.13 -19.94 1.40
CA ASP A 148 4.05 -18.57 1.88
C ASP A 148 2.62 -18.17 2.29
N MET A 149 1.58 -18.72 1.64
CA MET A 149 0.19 -18.56 2.08
C MET A 149 -0.04 -19.17 3.48
N GLU A 150 0.50 -20.35 3.75
CA GLU A 150 0.40 -20.96 5.08
C GLU A 150 1.08 -20.13 6.17
N GLU A 151 2.29 -19.61 5.88
CA GLU A 151 2.99 -18.74 6.82
C GLU A 151 2.20 -17.44 7.07
N LEU A 152 1.59 -16.89 6.03
CA LEU A 152 0.73 -15.71 6.16
C LEU A 152 -0.52 -16.04 7.01
N ARG A 153 -1.20 -17.19 6.81
CA ARG A 153 -2.35 -17.63 7.63
C ARG A 153 -1.97 -17.70 9.12
N LYS A 154 -0.79 -18.28 9.42
CA LYS A 154 -0.25 -18.36 10.80
C LYS A 154 0.00 -16.97 11.40
N LEU A 155 0.49 -16.01 10.62
CA LEU A 155 0.67 -14.64 11.09
C LEU A 155 -0.67 -13.92 11.32
N LEU A 156 -1.61 -14.08 10.40
CA LEU A 156 -2.95 -13.45 10.49
C LEU A 156 -3.75 -13.98 11.68
N SER A 157 -3.62 -15.27 12.03
CA SER A 157 -4.31 -15.85 13.19
C SER A 157 -3.90 -15.16 14.51
N LYS A 158 -2.64 -14.73 14.62
CA LYS A 158 -2.07 -14.06 15.81
C LYS A 158 -2.19 -12.53 15.77
N MET A 159 -2.68 -11.95 14.66
CA MET A 159 -2.71 -10.51 14.46
C MET A 159 -3.87 -9.86 15.22
N LYS A 160 -3.55 -8.87 16.07
CA LYS A 160 -4.54 -8.14 16.90
C LYS A 160 -5.20 -6.98 16.14
N ASN A 161 -4.49 -6.34 15.20
CA ASN A 161 -5.01 -5.22 14.44
C ASN A 161 -6.05 -5.71 13.41
N LYS A 162 -7.33 -5.47 13.69
CA LYS A 162 -8.46 -5.93 12.87
C LYS A 162 -8.43 -5.38 11.44
N ASN A 163 -8.04 -4.11 11.24
CA ASN A 163 -8.02 -3.49 9.91
C ASN A 163 -6.93 -4.10 9.03
N ILE A 164 -5.71 -4.24 9.55
CA ILE A 164 -4.61 -4.88 8.82
C ILE A 164 -4.95 -6.34 8.54
N LYS A 165 -5.49 -7.06 9.55
CA LYS A 165 -5.91 -8.45 9.40
C LYS A 165 -6.95 -8.62 8.30
N SER A 166 -7.96 -7.75 8.23
CA SER A 166 -9.00 -7.77 7.19
C SER A 166 -8.40 -7.53 5.80
N THR A 167 -7.58 -6.48 5.64
CA THR A 167 -6.95 -6.16 4.35
C THR A 167 -6.03 -7.28 3.85
N MET A 168 -5.17 -7.80 4.74
CA MET A 168 -4.27 -8.91 4.41
C MET A 168 -5.04 -10.21 4.13
N GLY A 169 -6.12 -10.46 4.88
CA GLY A 169 -7.01 -11.60 4.66
C GLY A 169 -7.68 -11.57 3.29
N MET A 170 -8.13 -10.38 2.85
CA MET A 170 -8.67 -10.21 1.50
C MET A 170 -7.62 -10.48 0.41
N SER A 171 -6.38 -9.99 0.59
CA SER A 171 -5.28 -10.26 -0.34
C SER A 171 -4.92 -11.74 -0.40
N LEU A 172 -4.88 -12.42 0.77
CA LEU A 172 -4.64 -13.86 0.84
C LEU A 172 -5.75 -14.63 0.11
N LYS A 173 -7.01 -14.32 0.37
CA LYS A 173 -8.16 -14.96 -0.29
C LYS A 173 -8.14 -14.75 -1.82
N SER A 174 -7.75 -13.56 -2.27
CA SER A 174 -7.55 -13.29 -3.69
C SER A 174 -6.46 -14.17 -4.31
N ALA A 175 -5.34 -14.36 -3.60
CA ALA A 175 -4.26 -15.23 -4.06
C ALA A 175 -4.67 -16.71 -4.08
N GLU A 176 -5.45 -17.18 -3.10
CA GLU A 176 -6.01 -18.53 -3.06
C GLU A 176 -6.92 -18.78 -4.28
N TYR A 177 -7.82 -17.86 -4.61
CA TYR A 177 -8.63 -17.98 -5.82
C TYR A 177 -7.78 -17.93 -7.10
N ALA A 178 -6.77 -17.05 -7.15
CA ALA A 178 -5.88 -17.00 -8.30
C ALA A 178 -5.11 -18.33 -8.52
N GLN A 179 -4.74 -19.03 -7.45
CA GLN A 179 -4.11 -20.35 -7.51
C GLN A 179 -5.13 -21.43 -7.94
N ARG A 180 -6.33 -21.46 -7.35
CA ARG A 180 -7.41 -22.40 -7.72
C ARG A 180 -7.80 -22.26 -9.19
N ILE A 181 -7.98 -21.04 -9.68
CA ILE A 181 -8.29 -20.77 -11.09
C ILE A 181 -7.23 -21.34 -12.03
N ARG A 182 -5.93 -21.26 -11.66
CA ARG A 182 -4.85 -21.88 -12.45
C ARG A 182 -4.94 -23.40 -12.49
N ARG A 183 -5.55 -24.02 -11.48
CA ARG A 183 -5.81 -25.47 -11.42
C ARG A 183 -7.14 -25.86 -12.09
N GLY A 184 -7.86 -24.91 -12.69
CA GLY A 184 -9.16 -25.13 -13.31
C GLY A 184 -10.34 -25.16 -12.34
N ASP A 185 -10.13 -24.80 -11.07
CA ASP A 185 -11.18 -24.71 -10.06
C ASP A 185 -11.67 -23.26 -9.94
N TYR A 186 -12.90 -23.03 -10.41
CA TYR A 186 -13.55 -21.71 -10.49
C TYR A 186 -14.59 -21.48 -9.40
N GLU A 187 -14.85 -22.47 -8.53
CA GLU A 187 -15.94 -22.42 -7.54
C GLU A 187 -15.78 -21.25 -6.57
N GLY A 188 -16.81 -20.43 -6.42
CA GLY A 188 -16.87 -19.28 -5.51
C GLY A 188 -15.98 -18.09 -5.89
N ALA A 189 -15.15 -18.19 -6.95
CA ALA A 189 -14.27 -17.10 -7.36
C ALA A 189 -15.04 -15.90 -7.92
N GLU A 190 -16.10 -16.15 -8.69
CA GLU A 190 -16.95 -15.10 -9.27
C GLU A 190 -17.66 -14.31 -8.18
N GLU A 191 -18.30 -14.98 -7.23
CA GLU A 191 -18.98 -14.35 -6.09
C GLU A 191 -17.99 -13.52 -5.26
N PHE A 192 -16.80 -14.02 -5.05
CA PHE A 192 -15.76 -13.30 -4.34
C PHE A 192 -15.39 -12.00 -5.06
N TYR A 193 -15.09 -12.03 -6.36
CA TYR A 193 -14.72 -10.83 -7.11
C TYR A 193 -15.86 -9.83 -7.21
N LEU A 194 -17.10 -10.29 -7.46
CA LEU A 194 -18.29 -9.44 -7.43
C LEU A 194 -18.51 -8.80 -6.06
N GLY A 195 -18.35 -9.56 -4.98
CA GLY A 195 -18.47 -9.06 -3.60
C GLY A 195 -17.44 -7.98 -3.29
N VAL A 196 -16.20 -8.12 -3.78
CA VAL A 196 -15.18 -7.08 -3.64
C VAL A 196 -15.57 -5.82 -4.42
N LEU A 197 -15.98 -5.96 -5.68
CA LEU A 197 -16.36 -4.82 -6.54
C LEU A 197 -17.60 -4.07 -6.02
N ALA A 198 -18.54 -4.76 -5.38
CA ALA A 198 -19.75 -4.18 -4.78
C ALA A 198 -19.48 -3.48 -3.43
N SER A 199 -18.35 -3.76 -2.78
CA SER A 199 -18.05 -3.21 -1.45
C SER A 199 -17.81 -1.70 -1.50
N PRO A 200 -18.43 -0.90 -0.61
CA PRO A 200 -18.22 0.54 -0.56
C PRO A 200 -16.80 0.94 -0.17
N ASN A 201 -16.04 0.04 0.45
CA ASN A 201 -14.66 0.26 0.87
C ASN A 201 -13.63 0.04 -0.26
N THR A 202 -14.06 -0.36 -1.46
CA THR A 202 -13.20 -0.75 -2.59
C THR A 202 -13.29 0.23 -3.77
N LYS A 203 -13.59 1.50 -3.50
CA LYS A 203 -13.84 2.52 -4.54
C LYS A 203 -12.57 3.07 -5.22
N THR A 204 -11.38 2.61 -4.84
CA THR A 204 -10.14 3.08 -5.47
C THR A 204 -9.95 2.48 -6.85
N ASN A 205 -9.37 3.25 -7.78
CA ASN A 205 -9.14 2.77 -9.15
C ASN A 205 -8.30 1.50 -9.16
N ILE A 206 -7.26 1.39 -8.33
CA ILE A 206 -6.41 0.20 -8.27
C ILE A 206 -7.18 -1.09 -7.95
N ILE A 207 -8.16 -1.02 -7.02
CA ILE A 207 -9.00 -2.16 -6.67
C ILE A 207 -9.98 -2.46 -7.80
N ARG A 208 -10.69 -1.45 -8.31
CA ARG A 208 -11.61 -1.61 -9.44
C ARG A 208 -10.90 -2.22 -10.63
N THR A 209 -9.74 -1.71 -11.01
CA THR A 209 -8.93 -2.20 -12.12
C THR A 209 -8.54 -3.66 -11.95
N SER A 210 -7.92 -4.00 -10.82
CA SER A 210 -7.37 -5.35 -10.60
C SER A 210 -8.46 -6.42 -10.48
N TYR A 211 -9.54 -6.14 -9.76
CA TYR A 211 -10.63 -7.09 -9.58
C TYR A 211 -11.56 -7.18 -10.79
N SER A 212 -11.78 -6.08 -11.52
CA SER A 212 -12.48 -6.15 -12.81
C SER A 212 -11.70 -6.97 -13.83
N TYR A 213 -10.37 -6.80 -13.90
CA TYR A 213 -9.53 -7.64 -14.76
C TYR A 213 -9.60 -9.12 -14.36
N ALA A 214 -9.50 -9.42 -13.06
CA ALA A 214 -9.56 -10.80 -12.55
C ALA A 214 -10.90 -11.46 -12.88
N LEU A 215 -12.01 -10.74 -12.70
CA LEU A 215 -13.36 -11.22 -13.02
C LEU A 215 -13.54 -11.41 -14.53
N GLY A 216 -13.13 -10.44 -15.35
CA GLY A 216 -13.21 -10.57 -16.81
C GLY A 216 -12.41 -11.78 -17.33
N LYS A 217 -11.18 -11.98 -16.78
CA LYS A 217 -10.38 -13.17 -17.11
C LYS A 217 -11.08 -14.47 -16.69
N LEU A 218 -11.68 -14.51 -15.51
CA LEU A 218 -12.42 -15.67 -15.02
C LEU A 218 -13.60 -16.02 -15.92
N LEU A 219 -14.39 -15.03 -16.35
CA LEU A 219 -15.54 -15.23 -17.23
C LEU A 219 -15.12 -15.78 -18.59
N ILE A 220 -14.01 -15.29 -19.17
CA ILE A 220 -13.45 -15.89 -20.40
C ILE A 220 -13.11 -17.37 -20.19
N LEU A 221 -12.44 -17.72 -19.07
CA LEU A 221 -12.09 -19.11 -18.74
C LEU A 221 -13.31 -20.00 -18.52
N LYS A 222 -14.44 -19.43 -18.11
CA LYS A 222 -15.74 -20.12 -18.00
C LYS A 222 -16.51 -20.20 -19.33
N GLY A 223 -16.01 -19.62 -20.40
CA GLY A 223 -16.65 -19.63 -21.72
C GLY A 223 -17.69 -18.51 -21.92
N ASP A 224 -17.64 -17.46 -21.12
CA ASP A 224 -18.52 -16.27 -21.22
C ASP A 224 -17.70 -15.01 -21.58
N PRO A 225 -17.21 -14.88 -22.84
CA PRO A 225 -16.43 -13.72 -23.26
C PRO A 225 -17.26 -12.44 -23.30
N GLU A 226 -18.55 -12.51 -23.66
CA GLU A 226 -19.40 -11.31 -23.70
C GLU A 226 -19.71 -10.79 -22.29
N GLY A 227 -19.95 -11.68 -21.33
CA GLY A 227 -20.07 -11.31 -19.92
C GLY A 227 -18.77 -10.72 -19.34
N ALA A 228 -17.60 -11.08 -19.88
CA ALA A 228 -16.31 -10.54 -19.49
C ALA A 228 -16.09 -9.09 -19.96
N ARG A 229 -16.66 -8.71 -21.12
CA ARG A 229 -16.43 -7.44 -21.81
C ARG A 229 -16.62 -6.19 -20.94
N PRO A 230 -17.71 -6.00 -20.19
CA PRO A 230 -17.89 -4.81 -19.34
C PRO A 230 -16.84 -4.68 -18.23
N TYR A 231 -16.39 -5.79 -17.66
CA TYR A 231 -15.35 -5.79 -16.63
C TYR A 231 -13.97 -5.47 -17.22
N LEU A 232 -13.64 -6.00 -18.38
CA LEU A 232 -12.38 -5.67 -19.06
C LEU A 232 -12.33 -4.20 -19.49
N LYS A 233 -13.45 -3.64 -19.99
CA LYS A 233 -13.57 -2.19 -20.27
C LYS A 233 -13.35 -1.36 -19.01
N THR A 234 -14.01 -1.70 -17.91
CA THR A 234 -13.81 -1.02 -16.62
C THR A 234 -12.35 -1.08 -16.19
N SER A 235 -11.71 -2.25 -16.31
CA SER A 235 -10.29 -2.39 -15.99
C SER A 235 -9.41 -1.51 -16.88
N TYR A 236 -9.65 -1.47 -18.18
CA TYR A 236 -8.91 -0.64 -19.13
C TYR A 236 -9.03 0.86 -18.82
N GLU A 237 -10.26 1.33 -18.57
CA GLU A 237 -10.56 2.75 -18.30
C GLU A 237 -9.97 3.25 -16.99
N THR A 238 -9.87 2.39 -15.96
CA THR A 238 -9.38 2.78 -14.63
C THR A 238 -7.91 2.41 -14.39
N ALA A 239 -7.24 1.77 -15.36
CA ALA A 239 -5.89 1.21 -15.20
C ALA A 239 -4.77 2.23 -15.06
N GLY A 240 -4.95 3.48 -15.53
CA GLY A 240 -3.87 4.46 -15.56
C GLY A 240 -2.65 3.96 -16.33
N ASP A 241 -1.48 3.96 -15.70
CA ASP A 241 -0.23 3.43 -16.25
C ASP A 241 0.14 2.02 -15.76
N SER A 242 -0.79 1.32 -15.10
CA SER A 242 -0.57 -0.04 -14.63
C SER A 242 -0.62 -1.07 -15.76
N LYS A 243 -0.03 -2.26 -15.52
CA LYS A 243 -0.06 -3.43 -16.42
C LYS A 243 -1.46 -3.83 -16.90
N TYR A 244 -2.47 -3.53 -16.11
CA TYR A 244 -3.85 -3.93 -16.41
C TYR A 244 -4.39 -3.25 -17.67
N LYS A 245 -3.86 -2.10 -18.06
CA LYS A 245 -4.26 -1.42 -19.30
C LYS A 245 -3.98 -2.29 -20.51
N SER A 246 -2.73 -2.70 -20.69
CA SER A 246 -2.31 -3.56 -21.79
C SER A 246 -2.93 -4.97 -21.70
N PHE A 247 -3.10 -5.50 -20.48
CA PHE A 247 -3.71 -6.80 -20.27
C PHE A 247 -5.18 -6.82 -20.64
N ALA A 248 -5.95 -5.80 -20.24
CA ALA A 248 -7.37 -5.69 -20.59
C ALA A 248 -7.56 -5.42 -22.07
N GLU A 249 -6.76 -4.55 -22.68
CA GLU A 249 -6.75 -4.27 -24.12
C GLU A 249 -6.53 -5.55 -24.94
N LYS A 250 -5.51 -6.34 -24.58
CA LYS A 250 -5.24 -7.62 -25.24
C LYS A 250 -6.43 -8.58 -25.15
N LYS A 251 -7.07 -8.69 -23.98
CA LYS A 251 -8.22 -9.58 -23.80
C LYS A 251 -9.47 -9.10 -24.55
N LEU A 252 -9.70 -7.81 -24.63
CA LEU A 252 -10.77 -7.24 -25.45
C LEU A 252 -10.56 -7.54 -26.94
N ALA A 253 -9.33 -7.36 -27.42
CA ALA A 253 -8.99 -7.69 -28.81
C ALA A 253 -9.15 -9.20 -29.14
N GLU A 254 -8.82 -10.09 -28.18
CA GLU A 254 -9.06 -11.54 -28.33
C GLU A 254 -10.56 -11.85 -28.46
N ILE A 255 -11.44 -11.19 -27.70
CA ILE A 255 -12.90 -11.36 -27.79
C ILE A 255 -13.41 -10.86 -29.15
N ASP A 256 -12.92 -9.69 -29.64
CA ASP A 256 -13.36 -9.10 -30.90
C ASP A 256 -12.96 -9.96 -32.13
N GLN A 257 -11.95 -10.82 -32.00
CA GLN A 257 -11.50 -11.73 -33.07
C GLN A 257 -12.28 -13.05 -33.08
N THR A 258 -12.98 -13.38 -31.99
CA THR A 258 -13.73 -14.64 -31.84
C THR A 258 -15.22 -14.52 -32.20
N VAL A 259 -15.70 -13.30 -32.42
CA VAL A 259 -17.05 -12.96 -32.89
C VAL A 259 -17.00 -12.65 -34.37
#